data_d1b2f3bdc0b7ddff32fb40579950e5d3
#
_entry.id   d1b2f3bdc0b7ddff32fb40579950e5d3
#
_cell.length_a   1.000
_cell.length_b   1.000
_cell.length_c   1.000
_cell.angle_alpha   90.00
_cell.angle_beta   90.00
_cell.angle_gamma   90.00
#
_symmetry.space_group_name_H-M   'P 1'
#
loop_
_entity.id
_entity.type
_entity.pdbx_description
1 polymer ?
#
loop_
_entity_poly.entity_id
_entity_poly.type
_entity_poly.pdbx_seq_one_letter_code
_entity_poly.pdbx_strand_id
1 'polypeptide(L)'
;MTAPPPSLHSVAIFVTDLPRAVEFYRDTLRLPVTHEGSFGAELLEGPAHIGVHPAVHADAKKLVGRHTGITLFVTDLLHYCGDLHARGVRFLTEPTQQPWGIMAMIADPEGNILALWEDRTPEGTGEPVSQADGIS
;
A
#
# COMPACT_ATOMS: atom_id res chain seq x y z
N MET A 1 36.47 9.99 6.61
CA MET A 1 35.23 9.46 7.16
C MET A 1 34.14 9.50 6.12
N THR A 2 33.45 8.41 5.96
CA THR A 2 32.46 8.26 4.91
C THR A 2 31.06 8.48 5.50
N ALA A 3 30.23 9.19 4.76
CA ALA A 3 28.85 9.36 5.18
C ALA A 3 28.13 8.01 5.10
N PRO A 4 27.12 7.76 5.94
CA PRO A 4 26.36 6.54 5.83
C PRO A 4 25.58 6.50 4.50
N PRO A 5 25.26 5.33 4.02
CA PRO A 5 24.47 5.22 2.79
C PRO A 5 23.07 5.80 3.00
N PRO A 6 22.43 6.23 1.92
CA PRO A 6 21.04 6.69 2.02
C PRO A 6 20.11 5.57 2.50
N SER A 7 19.01 5.97 3.09
CA SER A 7 17.96 5.04 3.49
C SER A 7 16.62 5.56 2.95
N LEU A 8 15.66 4.66 2.88
CA LEU A 8 14.33 5.05 2.42
C LEU A 8 13.65 5.89 3.49
N HIS A 9 13.25 7.09 3.13
CA HIS A 9 12.52 7.99 4.03
C HIS A 9 11.01 7.82 3.85
N SER A 10 10.54 7.97 2.62
CA SER A 10 9.09 7.96 2.39
C SER A 10 8.77 7.71 0.92
N VAL A 11 7.54 7.28 0.69
CA VAL A 11 6.96 7.21 -0.65
C VAL A 11 5.74 8.13 -0.63
N ALA A 12 5.61 8.98 -1.64
CA ALA A 12 4.51 9.95 -1.71
C ALA A 12 3.39 9.44 -2.59
N ILE A 13 2.16 9.59 -2.10
CA ILE A 13 0.95 9.39 -2.88
C ILE A 13 0.29 10.75 -3.04
N PHE A 14 0.04 11.16 -4.27
CA PHE A 14 -0.55 12.46 -4.55
C PHE A 14 -2.03 12.33 -4.85
N VAL A 15 -2.82 13.26 -4.30
CA VAL A 15 -4.28 13.23 -4.42
C VAL A 15 -4.79 14.64 -4.65
N THR A 16 -6.00 14.76 -5.20
CA THR A 16 -6.63 16.05 -5.41
C THR A 16 -7.58 16.40 -4.26
N ASP A 17 -8.20 15.39 -3.67
CA ASP A 17 -9.13 15.57 -2.55
C ASP A 17 -8.49 14.97 -1.29
N LEU A 18 -7.73 15.81 -0.59
CA LEU A 18 -6.98 15.35 0.57
C LEU A 18 -7.84 14.79 1.69
N PRO A 19 -8.91 15.45 2.13
CA PRO A 19 -9.73 14.90 3.21
C PRO A 19 -10.29 13.51 2.87
N ARG A 20 -10.74 13.32 1.65
CA ARG A 20 -11.28 12.03 1.21
C ARG A 20 -10.19 10.96 1.19
N ALA A 21 -9.00 11.32 0.73
CA ALA A 21 -7.88 10.40 0.70
C ALA A 21 -7.44 10.00 2.11
N VAL A 22 -7.34 10.96 3.01
CA VAL A 22 -6.94 10.67 4.39
C VAL A 22 -7.96 9.75 5.04
N GLU A 23 -9.24 10.00 4.83
CA GLU A 23 -10.28 9.12 5.36
C GLU A 23 -10.11 7.70 4.84
N PHE A 24 -9.80 7.55 3.56
CA PHE A 24 -9.59 6.22 2.97
C PHE A 24 -8.42 5.49 3.63
N TYR A 25 -7.26 6.13 3.70
CA TYR A 25 -6.07 5.47 4.23
C TYR A 25 -6.15 5.26 5.74
N ARG A 26 -6.68 6.23 6.47
CA ARG A 26 -6.78 6.17 7.92
C ARG A 26 -7.93 5.27 8.38
N ASP A 27 -9.13 5.46 7.82
CA ASP A 27 -10.34 4.83 8.34
C ASP A 27 -10.72 3.57 7.60
N THR A 28 -10.62 3.56 6.28
CA THR A 28 -10.97 2.38 5.48
C THR A 28 -9.87 1.34 5.49
N LEU A 29 -8.63 1.73 5.19
CA LEU A 29 -7.49 0.81 5.25
C LEU A 29 -6.96 0.63 6.66
N ARG A 30 -7.25 1.57 7.56
CA ARG A 30 -6.83 1.52 8.97
C ARG A 30 -5.31 1.54 9.13
N LEU A 31 -4.64 2.33 8.31
CA LEU A 31 -3.20 2.53 8.47
C LEU A 31 -2.94 3.51 9.61
N PRO A 32 -1.93 3.24 10.45
CA PRO A 32 -1.61 4.18 11.52
C PRO A 32 -1.20 5.54 10.96
N VAL A 33 -1.73 6.60 11.53
CA VAL A 33 -1.39 7.97 11.14
C VAL A 33 -0.46 8.52 12.19
N THR A 34 0.72 9.00 11.77
CA THR A 34 1.70 9.58 12.68
C THR A 34 1.62 11.09 12.70
N HIS A 35 1.28 11.70 11.56
CA HIS A 35 1.09 13.15 11.47
C HIS A 35 -0.02 13.44 10.47
N GLU A 36 -0.76 14.50 10.74
CA GLU A 36 -1.87 14.89 9.87
C GLU A 36 -2.02 16.41 9.94
N GLY A 37 -2.26 17.04 8.79
CA GLY A 37 -2.46 18.49 8.73
C GLY A 37 -2.76 18.93 7.32
N SER A 38 -2.67 20.22 7.06
CA SER A 38 -2.95 20.75 5.72
C SER A 38 -1.92 20.30 4.70
N PHE A 39 -0.74 19.87 5.14
CA PHE A 39 0.30 19.33 4.25
C PHE A 39 -0.06 17.93 3.76
N GLY A 40 -0.98 17.24 4.42
CA GLY A 40 -1.31 15.86 4.13
C GLY A 40 -1.27 15.01 5.36
N ALA A 41 -0.93 13.75 5.19
CA ALA A 41 -0.83 12.79 6.29
C ALA A 41 0.39 11.91 6.10
N GLU A 42 1.03 11.57 7.21
CA GLU A 42 2.09 10.56 7.23
C GLU A 42 1.52 9.31 7.85
N LEU A 43 1.69 8.21 7.16
CA LEU A 43 1.13 6.93 7.53
C LEU A 43 2.24 5.93 7.79
N LEU A 44 1.99 5.00 8.68
CA LEU A 44 2.89 3.93 9.08
C LEU A 44 3.98 4.44 10.01
N GLU A 45 4.22 3.66 11.04
CA GLU A 45 5.28 3.93 12.00
C GLU A 45 6.57 3.28 11.52
N GLY A 46 7.70 3.82 11.98
CA GLY A 46 8.98 3.25 11.65
C GLY A 46 9.82 4.20 10.81
N PRO A 47 10.97 3.71 10.33
CA PRO A 47 11.92 4.57 9.63
C PRO A 47 11.45 5.01 8.24
N ALA A 48 10.58 4.24 7.60
CA ALA A 48 10.01 4.60 6.30
C ALA A 48 8.51 4.73 6.42
N HIS A 49 7.93 5.71 5.74
CA HIS A 49 6.49 5.94 5.82
C HIS A 49 5.91 6.31 4.46
N ILE A 50 4.58 6.35 4.42
CA ILE A 50 3.85 6.79 3.24
C ILE A 50 3.34 8.19 3.53
N GLY A 51 3.61 9.13 2.63
CA GLY A 51 3.06 10.47 2.71
C GLY A 51 1.93 10.64 1.71
N VAL A 52 0.75 11.06 2.18
CA VAL A 52 -0.36 11.39 1.29
C VAL A 52 -0.42 12.91 1.23
N HIS A 53 -0.21 13.45 0.04
CA HIS A 53 -0.06 14.89 -0.14
C HIS A 53 -0.98 15.45 -1.21
N PRO A 54 -1.44 16.69 -1.06
CA PRO A 54 -2.23 17.31 -2.11
C PRO A 54 -1.35 17.56 -3.34
N ALA A 55 -1.88 17.26 -4.52
CA ALA A 55 -1.18 17.47 -5.78
C ALA A 55 -1.32 18.94 -6.19
N VAL A 56 -0.39 19.77 -5.76
CA VAL A 56 -0.44 21.22 -6.00
C VAL A 56 0.26 21.59 -7.30
N HIS A 57 1.44 21.02 -7.54
CA HIS A 57 2.23 21.36 -8.72
C HIS A 57 1.84 20.49 -9.91
N ALA A 58 2.12 20.98 -11.11
CA ALA A 58 1.78 20.26 -12.33
C ALA A 58 2.38 18.85 -12.37
N ASP A 59 3.63 18.71 -11.94
CA ASP A 59 4.28 17.41 -11.94
C ASP A 59 3.61 16.44 -10.96
N ALA A 60 3.21 16.94 -9.80
CA ALA A 60 2.52 16.12 -8.81
C ALA A 60 1.14 15.69 -9.33
N LYS A 61 0.46 16.58 -10.06
CA LYS A 61 -0.86 16.25 -10.61
C LYS A 61 -0.79 15.10 -11.61
N LYS A 62 0.33 14.96 -12.30
CA LYS A 62 0.53 13.86 -13.23
C LYS A 62 0.68 12.52 -12.54
N LEU A 63 0.98 12.53 -11.24
CA LEU A 63 1.18 11.31 -10.46
C LEU A 63 -0.09 10.84 -9.77
N VAL A 64 -1.19 11.58 -9.87
CA VAL A 64 -2.45 11.15 -9.31
C VAL A 64 -3.01 10.01 -10.15
N GLY A 65 -3.44 8.94 -9.48
CA GLY A 65 -4.04 7.79 -10.16
C GLY A 65 -3.03 6.81 -10.72
N ARG A 66 -1.81 6.81 -10.22
CA ARG A 66 -0.75 5.93 -10.71
C ARG A 66 -0.70 4.61 -9.94
N HIS A 67 -0.03 3.65 -10.54
CA HIS A 67 0.40 2.46 -9.81
C HIS A 67 1.55 2.90 -8.90
N THR A 68 1.34 2.82 -7.59
CA THR A 68 2.32 3.38 -6.65
C THR A 68 3.55 2.51 -6.46
N GLY A 69 3.43 1.21 -6.73
CA GLY A 69 4.50 0.27 -6.45
C GLY A 69 4.59 -0.11 -4.98
N ILE A 70 3.68 0.38 -4.15
CA ILE A 70 3.67 0.08 -2.72
C ILE A 70 2.96 -1.24 -2.49
N THR A 71 3.59 -2.11 -1.69
CA THR A 71 2.98 -3.36 -1.24
C THR A 71 2.86 -3.30 0.27
N LEU A 72 1.65 -3.50 0.78
CA LEU A 72 1.38 -3.52 2.20
C LEU A 72 1.26 -4.97 2.67
N PHE A 73 1.95 -5.30 3.76
CA PHE A 73 1.86 -6.62 4.35
C PHE A 73 0.60 -6.72 5.20
N VAL A 74 -0.15 -7.81 5.03
CA VAL A 74 -1.39 -8.07 5.76
C VAL A 74 -1.34 -9.48 6.31
N THR A 75 -1.64 -9.66 7.60
CA THR A 75 -1.53 -10.97 8.23
C THR A 75 -2.66 -11.93 7.87
N ASP A 76 -3.86 -11.40 7.61
CA ASP A 76 -5.01 -12.21 7.20
C ASP A 76 -5.68 -11.51 6.03
N LEU A 77 -5.13 -11.73 4.86
CA LEU A 77 -5.52 -10.97 3.68
C LEU A 77 -6.95 -11.25 3.24
N LEU A 78 -7.38 -12.50 3.31
CA LEU A 78 -8.75 -12.82 2.89
C LEU A 78 -9.78 -12.11 3.75
N HIS A 79 -9.57 -12.10 5.06
CA HIS A 79 -10.47 -11.40 5.97
C HIS A 79 -10.42 -9.89 5.74
N TYR A 80 -9.22 -9.36 5.61
CA TYR A 80 -9.02 -7.93 5.38
C TYR A 80 -9.70 -7.50 4.08
N CYS A 81 -9.52 -8.25 3.00
CA CYS A 81 -10.14 -7.93 1.72
C CYS A 81 -11.66 -8.05 1.79
N GLY A 82 -12.18 -9.00 2.58
CA GLY A 82 -13.61 -9.09 2.81
C GLY A 82 -14.17 -7.81 3.42
N ASP A 83 -13.47 -7.27 4.41
CA ASP A 83 -13.88 -5.99 5.01
C ASP A 83 -13.81 -4.85 4.01
N LEU A 84 -12.75 -4.82 3.18
CA LEU A 84 -12.63 -3.79 2.17
C LEU A 84 -13.74 -3.86 1.13
N HIS A 85 -14.12 -5.06 0.72
CA HIS A 85 -15.25 -5.23 -0.19
C HIS A 85 -16.53 -4.68 0.43
N ALA A 86 -16.76 -4.97 1.69
CA ALA A 86 -17.96 -4.49 2.38
C ALA A 86 -17.98 -2.97 2.47
N ARG A 87 -16.83 -2.33 2.44
CA ARG A 87 -16.71 -0.86 2.48
C ARG A 87 -16.65 -0.23 1.10
N GLY A 88 -16.81 -1.02 0.04
CA GLY A 88 -16.88 -0.50 -1.31
C GLY A 88 -15.54 -0.19 -1.96
N VAL A 89 -14.45 -0.73 -1.44
CA VAL A 89 -13.12 -0.53 -2.03
C VAL A 89 -13.05 -1.22 -3.39
N ARG A 90 -12.46 -0.53 -4.36
CA ARG A 90 -12.31 -1.07 -5.70
C ARG A 90 -11.08 -1.98 -5.75
N PHE A 91 -11.28 -3.20 -6.27
CA PHE A 91 -10.19 -4.16 -6.48
C PHE A 91 -9.84 -4.21 -7.96
N LEU A 92 -8.55 -4.14 -8.26
CA LEU A 92 -8.05 -4.41 -9.60
C LEU A 92 -7.73 -5.87 -9.76
N THR A 93 -7.24 -6.47 -8.67
CA THR A 93 -6.95 -7.91 -8.62
C THR A 93 -7.49 -8.43 -7.31
N GLU A 94 -8.40 -9.40 -7.40
CA GLU A 94 -8.92 -10.08 -6.22
C GLU A 94 -7.83 -10.94 -5.58
N PRO A 95 -7.98 -11.31 -4.31
CA PRO A 95 -6.99 -12.18 -3.67
C PRO A 95 -6.66 -13.38 -4.53
N THR A 96 -5.40 -13.53 -4.86
CA THR A 96 -4.92 -14.54 -5.81
C THR A 96 -3.73 -15.25 -5.19
N GLN A 97 -3.78 -16.60 -5.23
CA GLN A 97 -2.72 -17.43 -4.71
C GLN A 97 -1.45 -17.25 -5.53
N GLN A 98 -0.34 -17.05 -4.85
CA GLN A 98 0.99 -16.97 -5.42
C GLN A 98 1.87 -18.01 -4.71
N PRO A 99 3.07 -18.34 -5.25
CA PRO A 99 3.89 -19.40 -4.64
C PRO A 99 4.17 -19.22 -3.15
N TRP A 100 4.40 -18.01 -2.68
CA TRP A 100 4.71 -17.77 -1.27
C TRP A 100 3.69 -16.92 -0.54
N GLY A 101 2.54 -16.71 -1.15
CA GLY A 101 1.57 -15.88 -0.47
C GLY A 101 0.32 -15.67 -1.25
N ILE A 102 -0.46 -14.71 -0.80
CA ILE A 102 -1.67 -14.27 -1.48
C ILE A 102 -1.52 -12.79 -1.75
N MET A 103 -1.90 -12.37 -2.95
CA MET A 103 -1.80 -10.97 -3.36
C MET A 103 -3.16 -10.45 -3.79
N ALA A 104 -3.40 -9.19 -3.52
CA ALA A 104 -4.54 -8.46 -4.08
C ALA A 104 -4.05 -7.07 -4.48
N MET A 105 -4.78 -6.40 -5.35
CA MET A 105 -4.49 -5.02 -5.71
C MET A 105 -5.74 -4.20 -5.61
N ILE A 106 -5.61 -3.05 -4.98
CA ILE A 106 -6.73 -2.14 -4.72
C ILE A 106 -6.41 -0.76 -5.23
N ALA A 107 -7.46 0.03 -5.41
CA ALA A 107 -7.32 1.44 -5.79
C ALA A 107 -7.89 2.31 -4.69
N ASP A 108 -7.23 3.45 -4.42
CA ASP A 108 -7.79 4.46 -3.56
C ASP A 108 -8.88 5.24 -4.33
N PRO A 109 -9.58 6.20 -3.70
CA PRO A 109 -10.66 6.92 -4.38
C PRO A 109 -10.25 7.65 -5.65
N GLU A 110 -8.96 7.94 -5.82
CA GLU A 110 -8.49 8.66 -7.01
C GLU A 110 -7.73 7.75 -7.97
N GLY A 111 -7.79 6.44 -7.75
CA GLY A 111 -7.19 5.48 -8.67
C GLY A 111 -5.73 5.16 -8.41
N ASN A 112 -5.17 5.65 -7.32
CA ASN A 112 -3.81 5.22 -6.94
C ASN A 112 -3.86 3.77 -6.51
N ILE A 113 -2.95 2.96 -7.04
CA ILE A 113 -2.99 1.50 -6.89
C ILE A 113 -1.96 1.04 -5.87
N LEU A 114 -2.40 0.20 -4.94
CA LEU A 114 -1.54 -0.43 -3.96
C LEU A 114 -1.74 -1.94 -4.01
N ALA A 115 -0.67 -2.69 -3.71
CA ALA A 115 -0.75 -4.13 -3.58
C ALA A 115 -0.86 -4.50 -2.10
N LEU A 116 -1.55 -5.60 -1.85
CA LEU A 116 -1.67 -6.19 -0.52
C LEU A 116 -1.07 -7.58 -0.60
N TRP A 117 -0.32 -7.97 0.43
CA TRP A 117 0.41 -9.23 0.40
C TRP A 117 0.36 -9.91 1.76
N GLU A 118 0.10 -11.22 1.75
CA GLU A 118 0.22 -12.07 2.91
C GLU A 118 1.21 -13.17 2.61
N ASP A 119 2.22 -13.34 3.47
CA ASP A 119 3.19 -14.42 3.33
C ASP A 119 2.56 -15.75 3.72
N ARG A 120 2.83 -16.79 2.94
CA ARG A 120 2.41 -18.15 3.25
C ARG A 120 3.49 -19.13 2.86
N THR A 121 3.71 -20.11 3.72
CA THR A 121 4.59 -21.21 3.39
C THR A 121 3.75 -22.27 2.68
N PRO A 122 4.23 -22.82 1.55
CA PRO A 122 3.49 -23.87 0.89
C PRO A 122 3.20 -25.01 1.85
N GLU A 123 1.95 -25.47 1.83
CA GLU A 123 1.51 -26.47 2.76
C GLU A 123 2.15 -27.84 2.49
N GLY A 124 2.55 -28.50 3.56
CA GLY A 124 3.08 -29.85 3.45
C GLY A 124 4.56 -29.93 3.19
N THR A 125 5.20 -28.85 2.85
CA THR A 125 6.64 -28.85 2.57
C THR A 125 7.48 -28.38 3.71
N GLY A 126 6.97 -27.39 4.46
CA GLY A 126 7.72 -26.78 5.53
C GLY A 126 8.88 -25.95 5.04
N GLU A 127 9.00 -25.74 3.75
CA GLU A 127 10.08 -24.94 3.20
C GLU A 127 9.58 -24.14 2.00
N PRO A 128 10.31 -23.07 1.65
CA PRO A 128 9.89 -22.20 0.58
C PRO A 128 9.88 -22.91 -0.76
N VAL A 129 9.01 -22.47 -1.63
CA VAL A 129 9.03 -22.89 -3.02
C VAL A 129 10.25 -22.30 -3.69
N SER A 130 10.65 -22.89 -4.82
CA SER A 130 11.80 -22.42 -5.56
C SER A 130 11.67 -20.94 -5.90
N GLN A 131 12.79 -20.23 -5.77
CA GLN A 131 12.85 -18.80 -6.07
C GLN A 131 12.53 -18.52 -7.53
N ALA A 132 12.72 -19.49 -8.39
CA ALA A 132 12.46 -19.29 -9.81
C ALA A 132 11.01 -18.91 -10.09
N ASP A 133 10.12 -19.30 -9.22
CA ASP A 133 8.72 -18.99 -9.42
C ASP A 133 8.39 -17.55 -9.16
N GLY A 134 9.31 -16.87 -8.57
CA GLY A 134 9.22 -15.44 -8.43
C GLY A 134 7.87 -14.91 -8.00
N ILE A 135 7.90 -14.05 -7.08
CA ILE A 135 6.71 -13.35 -6.72
C ILE A 135 6.77 -12.04 -7.44
N SER A 136 5.80 -11.75 -8.16
CA SER A 136 5.82 -10.50 -8.92
C SER A 136 5.58 -9.30 -8.05
#